data_24d261115a693bae87ac308b0d40ba00
#
_entry.id   24d261115a693bae87ac308b0d40ba00
#
_cell.length_a   1.000
_cell.length_b   1.000
_cell.length_c   1.000
_cell.angle_alpha   90.00
_cell.angle_beta   90.00
_cell.angle_gamma   90.00
#
_symmetry.space_group_name_H-M   'P 1'
#
loop_
_entity.id
_entity.type
_entity.pdbx_description
1 polymer ?
#
loop_
_entity_poly.entity_id
_entity_poly.type
_entity_poly.pdbx_seq_one_letter_code
_entity_poly.pdbx_strand_id
1 'polypeptide(L)'
;MHIEQIREYCIVKKGVTEHFPFDETTLVFKVMSKMFIMVPLDRWEKGAQNIVLKLDPEEALEHRESFESVIGGFQQGRKPGAKFVNVKHWNTVITNQDVLDSQVLKLIDDAYQVVVNGLTKKIKEELKNL
;
A
#
# COMPACT_ATOMS: atom_id res chain seq x y z
N MET A 1 7.94 -10.58 8.99
CA MET A 1 6.97 -9.51 9.35
C MET A 1 5.57 -10.09 9.32
N HIS A 2 4.77 -9.77 10.31
CA HIS A 2 3.39 -10.25 10.44
C HIS A 2 2.39 -9.20 9.99
N ILE A 3 1.20 -9.64 9.61
CA ILE A 3 0.14 -8.72 9.18
C ILE A 3 -0.25 -7.72 10.29
N GLU A 4 -0.25 -8.15 11.55
CA GLU A 4 -0.54 -7.27 12.67
C GLU A 4 0.47 -6.12 12.79
N GLN A 5 1.73 -6.37 12.49
CA GLN A 5 2.77 -5.33 12.50
C GLN A 5 2.49 -4.28 11.43
N ILE A 6 2.09 -4.73 10.25
CA ILE A 6 1.74 -3.83 9.14
C ILE A 6 0.50 -3.02 9.51
N ARG A 7 -0.53 -3.68 10.03
CA ARG A 7 -1.77 -3.02 10.43
C ARG A 7 -1.52 -1.95 11.50
N GLU A 8 -0.81 -2.30 12.55
CA GLU A 8 -0.48 -1.36 13.64
C GLU A 8 0.32 -0.17 13.13
N TYR A 9 1.28 -0.43 12.26
CA TYR A 9 2.11 0.62 11.69
C TYR A 9 1.30 1.60 10.85
N CYS A 10 0.32 1.11 10.10
CA CYS A 10 -0.54 1.95 9.26
C CYS A 10 -1.57 2.72 10.08
N ILE A 11 -2.26 2.05 11.02
CA ILE A 11 -3.43 2.62 11.68
C ILE A 11 -3.09 3.75 12.66
N VAL A 12 -1.86 3.80 13.16
CA VAL A 12 -1.43 4.88 14.05
C VAL A 12 -1.08 6.15 13.31
N LYS A 13 -0.94 6.10 12.00
CA LYS A 13 -0.66 7.30 11.20
C LYS A 13 -1.87 8.22 11.19
N LYS A 14 -1.60 9.52 11.22
CA LYS A 14 -2.64 10.55 11.31
C LYS A 14 -3.60 10.47 10.12
N GLY A 15 -4.90 10.42 10.42
CA GLY A 15 -5.95 10.42 9.40
C GLY A 15 -6.17 9.08 8.71
N VAL A 16 -5.55 8.00 9.19
CA VAL A 16 -5.68 6.68 8.57
C VAL A 16 -6.87 5.91 9.13
N THR A 17 -7.62 5.29 8.23
CA THR A 17 -8.73 4.39 8.53
C THR A 17 -8.59 3.12 7.71
N GLU A 18 -9.19 2.02 8.20
CA GLU A 18 -9.13 0.74 7.51
C GLU A 18 -10.51 0.34 6.98
N HIS A 19 -10.53 -0.30 5.80
CA HIS A 19 -11.75 -0.60 5.07
C HIS A 19 -11.64 -1.89 4.28
N PHE A 20 -12.80 -2.43 3.87
CA PHE A 20 -12.91 -3.53 2.91
C PHE A 20 -13.85 -3.10 1.76
N PRO A 21 -13.42 -2.15 0.91
CA PRO A 21 -14.32 -1.55 -0.08
C PRO A 21 -14.60 -2.42 -1.30
N PHE A 22 -13.78 -3.45 -1.55
CA PHE A 22 -13.85 -4.26 -2.78
C PHE A 22 -14.41 -5.66 -2.54
N ASP A 23 -13.99 -6.28 -1.45
CA ASP A 23 -14.39 -7.64 -1.07
C ASP A 23 -14.09 -7.86 0.42
N GLU A 24 -14.33 -9.06 0.93
CA GLU A 24 -14.16 -9.39 2.35
C GLU A 24 -12.71 -9.66 2.75
N THR A 25 -11.81 -9.83 1.77
CA THR A 25 -10.44 -10.28 2.02
C THR A 25 -9.36 -9.27 1.67
N THR A 26 -9.70 -8.15 1.02
CA THR A 26 -8.75 -7.11 0.68
C THR A 26 -8.87 -5.95 1.66
N LEU A 27 -7.95 -5.92 2.62
CA LEU A 27 -7.87 -4.83 3.60
C LEU A 27 -7.25 -3.62 2.93
N VAL A 28 -7.90 -2.46 3.06
CA VAL A 28 -7.44 -1.20 2.46
C VAL A 28 -7.24 -0.17 3.55
N PHE A 29 -6.09 0.48 3.56
CA PHE A 29 -5.84 1.63 4.42
C PHE A 29 -5.97 2.90 3.59
N LYS A 30 -6.74 3.85 4.10
CA LYS A 30 -6.96 5.15 3.49
C LYS A 30 -6.46 6.24 4.41
N VAL A 31 -5.91 7.30 3.83
CA VAL A 31 -5.63 8.54 4.55
C VAL A 31 -6.55 9.61 3.99
N MET A 32 -7.37 10.21 4.85
CA MET A 32 -8.36 11.21 4.45
C MET A 32 -9.19 10.74 3.25
N SER A 33 -9.68 9.50 3.33
CA SER A 33 -10.53 8.83 2.30
C SER A 33 -9.83 8.44 1.00
N LYS A 34 -8.50 8.54 0.93
CA LYS A 34 -7.71 8.13 -0.24
C LYS A 34 -6.87 6.91 0.10
N MET A 35 -6.97 5.84 -0.69
CA MET A 35 -6.17 4.63 -0.44
C MET A 35 -4.70 4.87 -0.72
N PHE A 36 -3.85 4.30 0.15
CA PHE A 36 -2.41 4.29 -0.05
C PHE A 36 -1.79 2.91 0.05
N ILE A 37 -2.49 1.94 0.64
CA ILE A 37 -2.02 0.56 0.75
C ILE A 37 -3.20 -0.40 0.72
N MET A 38 -3.00 -1.56 0.08
CA MET A 38 -3.94 -2.68 0.09
C MET A 38 -3.22 -3.92 0.56
N VAL A 39 -3.90 -4.76 1.32
CA VAL A 39 -3.35 -6.02 1.81
C VAL A 39 -4.31 -7.15 1.49
N PRO A 40 -3.95 -8.05 0.55
CA PRO A 40 -4.80 -9.19 0.22
C PRO A 40 -4.65 -10.28 1.28
N LEU A 41 -5.51 -10.25 2.31
CA LEU A 41 -5.40 -11.14 3.47
C LEU A 41 -5.48 -12.62 3.12
N ASP A 42 -6.26 -12.99 2.11
CA ASP A 42 -6.33 -14.37 1.65
C ASP A 42 -4.98 -14.91 1.15
N ARG A 43 -4.14 -14.03 0.61
CA ARG A 43 -2.78 -14.36 0.20
C ARG A 43 -1.88 -14.62 1.39
N TRP A 44 -2.04 -13.85 2.46
CA TRP A 44 -1.27 -14.03 3.70
C TRP A 44 -1.55 -15.38 4.33
N GLU A 45 -2.81 -15.82 4.31
CA GLU A 45 -3.20 -17.14 4.80
C GLU A 45 -2.59 -18.27 3.98
N LYS A 46 -2.36 -18.04 2.69
CA LYS A 46 -1.77 -19.02 1.77
C LYS A 46 -0.24 -18.93 1.67
N GLY A 47 0.38 -18.09 2.50
CA GLY A 47 1.82 -17.92 2.51
C GLY A 47 2.38 -16.88 1.54
N ALA A 48 1.54 -16.24 0.73
CA ALA A 48 1.95 -15.16 -0.16
C ALA A 48 1.70 -13.82 0.51
N GLN A 49 2.67 -13.34 1.26
CA GLN A 49 2.56 -12.17 2.14
C GLN A 49 2.76 -10.87 1.38
N ASN A 50 1.81 -10.54 0.53
CA ASN A 50 1.87 -9.38 -0.36
C ASN A 50 1.27 -8.14 0.28
N ILE A 51 1.87 -7.00 -0.01
CA ILE A 51 1.25 -5.68 0.22
C ILE A 51 1.31 -4.91 -1.10
N VAL A 52 0.33 -4.05 -1.33
CA VAL A 52 0.24 -3.25 -2.56
C VAL A 52 0.28 -1.78 -2.14
N LEU A 53 1.26 -1.07 -2.66
CA LEU A 53 1.59 0.29 -2.21
C LEU A 53 1.49 1.28 -3.35
N LYS A 54 0.89 2.45 -3.08
CA LYS A 54 0.90 3.56 -4.01
C LYS A 54 2.19 4.33 -3.87
N LEU A 55 2.90 4.54 -4.96
CA LEU A 55 4.18 5.22 -4.97
C LEU A 55 4.25 6.23 -6.10
N ASP A 56 5.18 7.18 -5.98
CA ASP A 56 5.57 8.03 -7.08
C ASP A 56 6.07 7.15 -8.23
N PRO A 57 5.72 7.43 -9.50
CA PRO A 57 6.09 6.56 -10.62
C PRO A 57 7.57 6.25 -10.76
N GLU A 58 8.44 7.24 -10.50
CA GLU A 58 9.90 7.03 -10.56
C GLU A 58 10.37 6.08 -9.46
N GLU A 59 9.89 6.28 -8.24
CA GLU A 59 10.20 5.42 -7.11
C GLU A 59 9.69 4.00 -7.33
N ALA A 60 8.45 3.87 -7.85
CA ALA A 60 7.88 2.57 -8.16
C ALA A 60 8.74 1.79 -9.15
N LEU A 61 9.21 2.47 -10.19
CA LEU A 61 10.08 1.86 -11.20
C LEU A 61 11.44 1.45 -10.61
N GLU A 62 12.06 2.32 -9.83
CA GLU A 62 13.34 2.03 -9.18
C GLU A 62 13.26 0.79 -8.29
N HIS A 63 12.19 0.64 -7.53
CA HIS A 63 12.02 -0.52 -6.65
C HIS A 63 11.81 -1.81 -7.43
N ARG A 64 11.08 -1.76 -8.55
CA ARG A 64 10.92 -2.93 -9.42
C ARG A 64 12.24 -3.37 -10.05
N GLU A 65 13.11 -2.43 -10.33
CA GLU A 65 14.45 -2.73 -10.89
C GLU A 65 15.42 -3.23 -9.82
N SER A 66 15.25 -2.77 -8.58
CA SER A 66 16.18 -3.07 -7.48
C SER A 66 15.85 -4.36 -6.73
N PHE A 67 14.60 -4.80 -6.70
CA PHE A 67 14.16 -5.95 -5.92
C PHE A 67 13.34 -6.91 -6.75
N GLU A 68 13.68 -8.19 -6.71
CA GLU A 68 12.94 -9.24 -7.40
C GLU A 68 11.53 -9.41 -6.83
N SER A 69 11.36 -9.18 -5.54
CA SER A 69 10.06 -9.33 -4.86
C SER A 69 9.14 -8.12 -5.03
N VAL A 70 9.53 -7.12 -5.82
CA VAL A 70 8.69 -5.96 -6.12
C VAL A 70 8.21 -6.03 -7.56
N ILE A 71 6.91 -6.02 -7.74
CA ILE A 71 6.26 -6.23 -9.03
C ILE A 71 5.28 -5.09 -9.28
N GLY A 72 5.15 -4.64 -10.54
CA GLY A 72 4.23 -3.59 -10.90
C GLY A 72 2.76 -4.00 -10.83
N GLY A 73 1.92 -3.10 -10.32
CA GLY A 73 0.50 -3.32 -10.21
C GLY A 73 0.12 -4.30 -9.10
N PHE A 74 -1.09 -4.82 -9.17
CA PHE A 74 -1.58 -5.88 -8.28
C PHE A 74 -1.54 -7.20 -9.02
N GLN A 75 -0.65 -8.08 -8.63
CA GLN A 75 -0.50 -9.38 -9.27
C GLN A 75 -1.45 -10.42 -8.75
N GLN A 76 -1.88 -11.30 -9.65
CA GLN A 76 -2.64 -12.53 -9.41
C GLN A 76 -3.95 -12.40 -8.65
N GLY A 77 -4.93 -13.16 -9.07
CA GLY A 77 -6.22 -13.22 -8.42
C GLY A 77 -7.09 -12.01 -8.65
N ARG A 78 -6.59 -10.99 -9.32
CA ARG A 78 -7.41 -9.87 -9.74
C ARG A 78 -8.10 -10.19 -11.04
N LYS A 79 -9.40 -9.89 -11.09
CA LYS A 79 -10.17 -10.03 -12.32
C LYS A 79 -9.63 -9.07 -13.37
N PRO A 80 -9.61 -9.48 -14.64
CA PRO A 80 -9.27 -8.56 -15.72
C PRO A 80 -10.14 -7.30 -15.64
N GLY A 81 -9.52 -6.14 -15.83
CA GLY A 81 -10.24 -4.88 -15.80
C GLY A 81 -10.35 -4.21 -14.44
N ALA A 82 -9.73 -4.72 -13.41
CA ALA A 82 -9.65 -4.04 -12.12
C ALA A 82 -8.86 -2.72 -12.30
N LYS A 83 -9.59 -1.59 -12.25
CA LYS A 83 -9.04 -0.29 -12.68
C LYS A 83 -8.43 0.56 -11.55
N PHE A 84 -8.61 0.16 -10.31
CA PHE A 84 -8.16 0.94 -9.16
C PHE A 84 -6.68 0.72 -8.83
N VAL A 85 -6.02 -0.20 -9.53
CA VAL A 85 -4.59 -0.46 -9.37
C VAL A 85 -3.95 -0.47 -10.75
N ASN A 86 -3.06 0.47 -11.01
CA ASN A 86 -2.31 0.51 -12.25
C ASN A 86 -0.80 0.38 -11.97
N VAL A 87 -0.09 -0.14 -12.95
CA VAL A 87 1.34 -0.43 -12.82
C VAL A 87 2.20 0.82 -12.66
N LYS A 88 1.73 1.96 -13.13
CA LYS A 88 2.49 3.22 -13.05
C LYS A 88 2.64 3.73 -11.62
N HIS A 89 1.58 3.60 -10.83
CA HIS A 89 1.51 4.18 -9.48
C HIS A 89 1.53 3.15 -8.35
N TRP A 90 1.37 1.87 -8.66
CA TRP A 90 1.22 0.83 -7.66
C TRP A 90 2.23 -0.29 -7.85
N ASN A 91 2.85 -0.71 -6.76
CA ASN A 91 3.70 -1.89 -6.70
C ASN A 91 3.14 -2.90 -5.72
N THR A 92 3.27 -4.18 -6.06
CA THR A 92 3.08 -5.27 -5.11
C THR A 92 4.45 -5.66 -4.57
N VAL A 93 4.57 -5.67 -3.25
CA VAL A 93 5.79 -6.10 -2.54
C VAL A 93 5.49 -7.42 -1.86
N ILE A 94 6.29 -8.44 -2.17
CA ILE A 94 6.24 -9.73 -1.47
C ILE A 94 7.17 -9.61 -0.27
N THR A 95 6.59 -9.54 0.92
CA THR A 95 7.37 -9.35 2.15
C THR A 95 8.15 -10.60 2.53
N ASN A 96 9.10 -10.47 3.45
CA ASN A 96 9.93 -11.57 3.93
C ASN A 96 10.77 -12.24 2.82
N GLN A 97 11.12 -11.47 1.81
CA GLN A 97 11.99 -11.85 0.71
C GLN A 97 13.23 -10.93 0.70
N ASP A 98 13.59 -10.38 -0.45
CA ASP A 98 14.77 -9.51 -0.58
C ASP A 98 14.57 -8.08 -0.07
N VAL A 99 13.32 -7.65 0.19
CA VAL A 99 13.04 -6.36 0.82
C VAL A 99 13.01 -6.54 2.34
N LEU A 100 13.89 -5.86 3.04
CA LEU A 100 13.99 -5.95 4.50
C LEU A 100 12.74 -5.33 5.16
N ASP A 101 12.42 -5.77 6.38
CA ASP A 101 11.28 -5.25 7.14
C ASP A 101 11.35 -3.74 7.31
N SER A 102 12.54 -3.20 7.60
CA SER A 102 12.75 -1.74 7.71
C SER A 102 12.46 -1.01 6.40
N GLN A 103 12.78 -1.64 5.28
CA GLN A 103 12.48 -1.08 3.96
C GLN A 103 10.99 -1.13 3.66
N VAL A 104 10.31 -2.20 4.07
CA VAL A 104 8.85 -2.31 3.95
C VAL A 104 8.16 -1.17 4.73
N LEU A 105 8.60 -0.91 5.95
CA LEU A 105 8.05 0.18 6.77
C LEU A 105 8.30 1.54 6.12
N LYS A 106 9.48 1.74 5.55
CA LYS A 106 9.79 2.97 4.80
C LYS A 106 8.89 3.13 3.58
N LEU A 107 8.64 2.04 2.85
CA LEU A 107 7.73 2.06 1.69
C LEU A 107 6.31 2.44 2.10
N ILE A 108 5.85 1.98 3.25
CA ILE A 108 4.55 2.37 3.79
C ILE A 108 4.52 3.88 4.08
N ASP A 109 5.58 4.41 4.67
CA ASP A 109 5.71 5.86 4.92
C ASP A 109 5.68 6.65 3.62
N ASP A 110 6.41 6.19 2.61
CA ASP A 110 6.46 6.82 1.30
C ASP A 110 5.10 6.81 0.62
N ALA A 111 4.37 5.69 0.70
CA ALA A 111 3.03 5.56 0.14
C ALA A 111 2.05 6.54 0.82
N TYR A 112 2.10 6.61 2.14
CA TYR A 112 1.31 7.58 2.91
C TYR A 112 1.61 9.01 2.45
N GLN A 113 2.88 9.36 2.35
CA GLN A 113 3.30 10.71 2.01
C GLN A 113 2.91 11.10 0.58
N VAL A 114 3.03 10.17 -0.37
CA VAL A 114 2.61 10.41 -1.78
C VAL A 114 1.13 10.78 -1.83
N VAL A 115 0.29 10.07 -1.10
CA VAL A 115 -1.14 10.35 -1.08
C VAL A 115 -1.44 11.66 -0.36
N VAL A 116 -0.78 11.92 0.76
CA VAL A 116 -0.94 13.19 1.50
C VAL A 116 -0.56 14.38 0.61
N ASN A 117 0.54 14.27 -0.12
CA ASN A 117 1.00 15.34 -1.00
C ASN A 117 -0.01 15.64 -2.12
N GLY A 118 -0.79 14.65 -2.53
CA GLY A 118 -1.81 14.81 -3.57
C GLY A 118 -3.17 15.29 -3.08
N LEU A 119 -3.36 15.46 -1.76
CA LEU A 119 -4.62 15.94 -1.21
C LEU A 119 -4.83 17.43 -1.55
N THR A 120 -6.10 17.85 -1.57
CA THR A 120 -6.41 19.27 -1.73
C THR A 120 -5.90 20.07 -0.54
N LYS A 121 -5.70 21.36 -0.73
CA LYS A 121 -5.25 22.27 0.34
C LYS A 121 -6.17 22.19 1.56
N LYS A 122 -7.48 22.17 1.33
CA LYS A 122 -8.49 22.05 2.39
C LYS A 122 -8.32 20.75 3.19
N ILE A 123 -8.17 19.63 2.49
CA ILE A 123 -8.04 18.32 3.14
C ILE A 123 -6.70 18.20 3.88
N LYS A 124 -5.63 18.74 3.32
CA LYS A 124 -4.33 18.81 4.02
C LYS A 124 -4.45 19.55 5.34
N GLU A 125 -5.20 20.66 5.36
CA GLU A 125 -5.42 21.45 6.56
C GLU A 125 -6.23 20.66 7.59
N GLU A 126 -7.29 19.98 7.16
CA GLU A 126 -8.08 19.10 8.02
C GLU A 126 -7.20 18.00 8.66
N LEU A 127 -6.34 17.37 7.86
CA LEU A 127 -5.41 16.35 8.35
C LEU A 127 -4.47 16.92 9.40
N LYS A 128 -3.93 18.09 9.15
CA LYS A 128 -3.00 18.77 10.07
C LYS A 128 -3.64 19.06 11.42
N ASN A 129 -4.94 19.30 11.44
CA ASN A 129 -5.69 19.67 12.66
C ASN A 129 -6.30 18.48 13.41
N LEU A 130 -6.06 17.26 12.96
CA LEU A 130 -6.55 16.06 13.66
C LEU A 130 -5.85 15.82 15.00
#